data_1b7aa6bc40699cc07ebc6869704a7b5c
#
_entry.id   1b7aa6bc40699cc07ebc6869704a7b5c
#
_cell.length_a   1.000
_cell.length_b   1.000
_cell.length_c   1.000
_cell.angle_alpha   90.00
_cell.angle_beta   90.00
_cell.angle_gamma   90.00
#
_symmetry.space_group_name_H-M   'P 1'
#
loop_
_entity.id
_entity.type
_entity.pdbx_description
1 polymer ?
#
loop_
_entity_poly.entity_id
_entity_poly.type
_entity_poly.pdbx_seq_one_letter_code
_entity_poly.pdbx_strand_id
1 'polypeptide(L)'
;MKILSVVGIKGGIGKSTVVKNLISRLKTRLLLANSSKKILVIDLDHQCNLTQSYGIYESEGTVVNMFKRNDDDVSIIHVDDKIDIIPGAMDLDIIESELETKTFKDMLMYMWLEKNYDKIDGDQYEYVIIDCRPDFSIATRNAIAISHMLLSPIIPSQYSLNARDNLETRLRLYCEENIDYKTGESNIDAELYFVGNMIKHNTATSKSLLSELEGDDRVLGWIPHKELFNRATMISDENGVQPSVYDLIETGAYDVKQEFVDHLNEVFDNVIDVLDKTA
;
A
#
# COMPACT_ATOMS: atom_id res chain seq x y z
N MET A 1 1.93 7.24 14.54
CA MET A 1 2.27 6.44 13.33
C MET A 1 0.98 6.03 12.66
N LYS A 2 0.79 6.42 11.37
CA LYS A 2 -0.44 6.19 10.61
C LYS A 2 -0.19 5.09 9.59
N ILE A 3 -1.01 4.03 9.59
CA ILE A 3 -0.76 2.82 8.80
C ILE A 3 -1.81 2.70 7.70
N LEU A 4 -1.37 2.65 6.45
CA LEU A 4 -2.19 2.42 5.27
C LEU A 4 -1.72 1.20 4.52
N SER A 5 -2.65 0.27 4.23
CA SER A 5 -2.39 -0.87 3.35
C SER A 5 -3.10 -0.72 2.02
N VAL A 6 -2.37 -0.92 0.93
CA VAL A 6 -2.97 -0.98 -0.42
C VAL A 6 -3.35 -2.42 -0.73
N VAL A 7 -4.65 -2.69 -0.77
CA VAL A 7 -5.23 -4.03 -0.87
C VAL A 7 -6.01 -4.24 -2.15
N GLY A 8 -6.27 -5.48 -2.52
CA GLY A 8 -7.13 -5.82 -3.64
C GLY A 8 -6.99 -7.29 -3.99
N ILE A 9 -8.11 -7.92 -4.35
CA ILE A 9 -8.16 -9.37 -4.66
C ILE A 9 -7.93 -9.69 -6.14
N LYS A 10 -7.62 -8.69 -6.95
CA LYS A 10 -7.33 -8.85 -8.38
C LYS A 10 -5.92 -8.40 -8.70
N GLY A 11 -5.19 -9.22 -9.46
CA GLY A 11 -3.88 -8.86 -9.99
C GLY A 11 -3.96 -7.79 -11.08
N GLY A 12 -2.89 -7.01 -11.26
CA GLY A 12 -2.77 -6.03 -12.34
C GLY A 12 -3.63 -4.77 -12.20
N ILE A 13 -4.15 -4.47 -11.01
CA ILE A 13 -4.91 -3.23 -10.74
C ILE A 13 -4.03 -2.02 -10.41
N GLY A 14 -2.70 -2.21 -10.39
CA GLY A 14 -1.71 -1.15 -10.19
C GLY A 14 -1.44 -0.80 -8.72
N LYS A 15 -1.58 -1.75 -7.77
CA LYS A 15 -1.31 -1.51 -6.35
C LYS A 15 0.08 -0.92 -6.10
N SER A 16 1.15 -1.62 -6.46
CA SER A 16 2.53 -1.16 -6.26
C SER A 16 2.82 0.18 -6.94
N THR A 17 2.20 0.45 -8.10
CA THR A 17 2.29 1.76 -8.77
C THR A 17 1.61 2.85 -7.95
N VAL A 18 0.43 2.59 -7.41
CA VAL A 18 -0.27 3.53 -6.50
C VAL A 18 0.56 3.75 -5.24
N VAL A 19 1.06 2.69 -4.62
CA VAL A 19 1.95 2.74 -3.45
C VAL A 19 3.17 3.62 -3.71
N LYS A 20 3.92 3.37 -4.79
CA LYS A 20 5.13 4.12 -5.14
C LYS A 20 4.87 5.62 -5.29
N ASN A 21 3.77 5.98 -5.95
CA ASN A 21 3.41 7.39 -6.16
C ASN A 21 2.83 8.04 -4.90
N LEU A 22 2.08 7.32 -4.08
CA LEU A 22 1.62 7.79 -2.77
C LEU A 22 2.81 8.09 -1.85
N ILE A 23 3.80 7.19 -1.79
CA ILE A 23 5.03 7.40 -1.01
C ILE A 23 5.76 8.67 -1.48
N SER A 24 5.89 8.88 -2.79
CA SER A 24 6.52 10.09 -3.33
C SER A 24 5.75 11.36 -2.95
N ARG A 25 4.41 11.33 -2.98
CA ARG A 25 3.59 12.46 -2.53
C ARG A 25 3.72 12.72 -1.03
N LEU A 26 3.70 11.66 -0.20
CA LEU A 26 3.93 11.75 1.24
C LEU A 26 5.31 12.34 1.56
N LYS A 27 6.36 11.89 0.85
CA LYS A 27 7.71 12.45 0.97
C LYS A 27 7.72 13.95 0.71
N THR A 28 7.10 14.39 -0.39
CA THR A 28 6.98 15.82 -0.73
C THR A 28 6.26 16.57 0.39
N ARG A 29 5.18 16.03 0.96
CA ARG A 29 4.42 16.66 2.05
C ARG A 29 5.28 16.81 3.32
N LEU A 30 6.04 15.76 3.70
CA LEU A 30 6.96 15.82 4.85
C LEU A 30 8.08 16.86 4.65
N LEU A 31 8.63 16.94 3.43
CA LEU A 31 9.67 17.93 3.09
C LEU A 31 9.14 19.36 3.16
N LEU A 32 7.96 19.62 2.61
CA LEU A 32 7.32 20.94 2.66
C LEU A 32 7.00 21.38 4.10
N ALA A 33 6.64 20.42 4.96
CA ALA A 33 6.39 20.65 6.38
C ALA A 33 7.69 20.79 7.22
N ASN A 34 8.86 20.63 6.63
CA ASN A 34 10.15 20.52 7.34
C ASN A 34 10.11 19.48 8.46
N SER A 35 9.34 18.41 8.30
CA SER A 35 9.21 17.35 9.28
C SER A 35 10.46 16.51 9.36
N SER A 36 10.90 16.14 10.58
CA SER A 36 11.98 15.17 10.80
C SER A 36 11.51 13.72 10.64
N LYS A 37 10.18 13.50 10.53
CA LYS A 37 9.58 12.19 10.42
C LYS A 37 9.86 11.53 9.06
N LYS A 38 9.69 10.21 9.04
CA LYS A 38 9.93 9.33 7.88
C LYS A 38 8.69 8.52 7.53
N ILE A 39 8.79 7.81 6.44
CA ILE A 39 7.83 6.82 5.93
C ILE A 39 8.50 5.45 6.02
N LEU A 40 7.86 4.50 6.69
CA LEU A 40 8.23 3.09 6.64
C LEU A 40 7.39 2.40 5.55
N VAL A 41 8.06 1.75 4.63
CA VAL A 41 7.44 0.97 3.56
C VAL A 41 7.55 -0.51 3.90
N ILE A 42 6.50 -1.29 3.69
CA ILE A 42 6.51 -2.74 3.89
C ILE A 42 5.99 -3.41 2.60
N ASP A 43 6.80 -4.27 2.00
CA ASP A 43 6.42 -5.02 0.80
C ASP A 43 5.96 -6.44 1.20
N LEU A 44 4.65 -6.69 1.08
CA LEU A 44 4.02 -7.99 1.35
C LEU A 44 3.68 -8.79 0.08
N ASP A 45 4.11 -8.31 -1.09
CA ASP A 45 3.95 -9.09 -2.32
C ASP A 45 5.17 -10.00 -2.54
N HIS A 46 4.97 -11.32 -2.61
CA HIS A 46 6.03 -12.30 -2.90
C HIS A 46 6.73 -12.06 -4.24
N GLN A 47 6.16 -11.24 -5.14
CA GLN A 47 6.83 -10.78 -6.35
C GLN A 47 7.92 -9.73 -6.08
N CYS A 48 7.93 -9.12 -4.90
CA CYS A 48 8.90 -8.11 -4.45
C CYS A 48 9.07 -6.93 -5.42
N ASN A 49 8.03 -6.59 -6.18
CA ASN A 49 8.12 -5.54 -7.21
C ASN A 49 8.41 -4.17 -6.61
N LEU A 50 7.82 -3.86 -5.44
CA LEU A 50 8.08 -2.60 -4.75
C LEU A 50 9.51 -2.56 -4.22
N THR A 51 9.98 -3.63 -3.58
CA THR A 51 11.36 -3.78 -3.09
C THR A 51 12.37 -3.60 -4.21
N GLN A 52 12.18 -4.31 -5.33
CA GLN A 52 13.06 -4.22 -6.51
C GLN A 52 13.03 -2.81 -7.14
N SER A 53 11.90 -2.11 -7.05
CA SER A 53 11.81 -0.73 -7.54
C SER A 53 12.68 0.27 -6.77
N TYR A 54 13.19 -0.12 -5.62
CA TYR A 54 14.20 0.62 -4.85
C TYR A 54 15.62 0.08 -5.02
N GLY A 55 15.86 -0.75 -6.04
CA GLY A 55 17.19 -1.32 -6.33
C GLY A 55 17.61 -2.42 -5.35
N ILE A 56 16.68 -2.95 -4.55
CA ILE A 56 16.97 -3.98 -3.54
C ILE A 56 16.59 -5.33 -4.14
N TYR A 57 17.58 -6.18 -4.43
CA TYR A 57 17.39 -7.49 -5.06
C TYR A 57 17.69 -8.66 -4.12
N GLU A 58 18.54 -8.41 -3.12
CA GLU A 58 18.91 -9.39 -2.09
C GLU A 58 18.87 -8.69 -0.74
N SER A 59 18.32 -9.34 0.26
CA SER A 59 18.27 -8.83 1.63
C SER A 59 18.20 -9.98 2.62
N GLU A 60 18.98 -9.88 3.69
CA GLU A 60 18.80 -10.68 4.88
C GLU A 60 17.76 -9.98 5.78
N GLY A 61 16.93 -10.75 6.48
CA GLY A 61 15.96 -10.18 7.42
C GLY A 61 14.77 -9.49 6.74
N THR A 62 14.13 -10.18 5.82
CA THR A 62 12.95 -9.70 5.07
C THR A 62 11.68 -9.69 5.92
N VAL A 63 10.58 -9.26 5.31
CA VAL A 63 9.23 -9.26 5.91
C VAL A 63 8.82 -10.63 6.46
N VAL A 64 9.35 -11.73 5.92
CA VAL A 64 9.13 -13.11 6.41
C VAL A 64 9.46 -13.25 7.90
N ASN A 65 10.46 -12.53 8.40
CA ASN A 65 10.84 -12.59 9.79
C ASN A 65 9.80 -11.97 10.75
N MET A 66 8.89 -11.14 10.24
CA MET A 66 7.73 -10.66 11.04
C MET A 66 6.72 -11.80 11.31
N PHE A 67 6.67 -12.81 10.43
CA PHE A 67 5.75 -13.94 10.53
C PHE A 67 6.34 -15.13 11.29
N LYS A 68 7.67 -15.17 11.46
CA LYS A 68 8.34 -16.19 12.25
C LYS A 68 8.30 -15.78 13.73
N ARG A 69 7.98 -16.73 14.61
CA ARG A 69 8.01 -16.51 16.07
C ARG A 69 9.40 -16.75 16.67
N ASN A 70 10.44 -16.58 15.88
CA ASN A 70 11.81 -16.61 16.30
C ASN A 70 12.33 -15.18 16.52
N ASP A 71 13.53 -15.07 17.07
CA ASP A 71 14.15 -13.76 17.32
C ASP A 71 14.99 -13.28 16.11
N ASP A 72 14.71 -13.78 14.90
CA ASP A 72 15.41 -13.35 13.69
C ASP A 72 15.07 -11.87 13.42
N ASP A 73 16.10 -11.10 13.17
CA ASP A 73 15.96 -9.67 12.92
C ASP A 73 15.30 -9.39 11.57
N VAL A 74 14.42 -8.41 11.56
CA VAL A 74 13.90 -7.79 10.34
C VAL A 74 14.81 -6.63 9.97
N SER A 75 15.29 -6.61 8.73
CA SER A 75 16.11 -5.51 8.23
C SER A 75 15.21 -4.34 7.83
N ILE A 76 15.56 -3.14 8.30
CA ILE A 76 15.01 -1.90 7.82
C ILE A 76 16.08 -1.22 6.97
N ILE A 77 15.86 -1.17 5.66
CA ILE A 77 16.82 -0.63 4.70
C ILE A 77 16.51 0.84 4.46
N HIS A 78 17.51 1.68 4.64
CA HIS A 78 17.44 3.10 4.34
C HIS A 78 17.47 3.32 2.82
N VAL A 79 16.41 3.91 2.28
CA VAL A 79 16.30 4.25 0.85
C VAL A 79 16.76 5.68 0.59
N ASP A 80 16.22 6.62 1.36
CA ASP A 80 16.61 8.03 1.35
C ASP A 80 16.23 8.72 2.69
N ASP A 81 16.49 10.01 2.80
CA ASP A 81 16.28 10.77 4.04
C ASP A 81 14.87 10.67 4.64
N LYS A 82 13.87 10.26 3.83
CA LYS A 82 12.47 10.19 4.25
C LYS A 82 11.86 8.79 4.14
N ILE A 83 12.55 7.84 3.53
CA ILE A 83 12.00 6.53 3.21
C ILE A 83 12.92 5.43 3.72
N ASP A 84 12.37 4.58 4.57
CA ASP A 84 12.97 3.30 4.96
C ASP A 84 12.03 2.18 4.50
N ILE A 85 12.56 0.98 4.16
CA ILE A 85 11.78 -0.16 3.69
C ILE A 85 12.13 -1.44 4.44
N ILE A 86 11.09 -2.20 4.79
CA ILE A 86 11.20 -3.62 5.13
C ILE A 86 10.98 -4.39 3.83
N PRO A 87 12.02 -5.07 3.32
CA PRO A 87 11.96 -5.70 2.00
C PRO A 87 11.04 -6.91 1.97
N GLY A 88 10.37 -7.11 0.84
CA GLY A 88 9.59 -8.30 0.54
C GLY A 88 10.44 -9.55 0.41
N ALA A 89 9.79 -10.70 0.34
CA ALA A 89 10.44 -12.00 0.21
C ALA A 89 9.67 -12.92 -0.72
N MET A 90 10.41 -13.58 -1.62
CA MET A 90 9.81 -14.52 -2.58
C MET A 90 9.26 -15.80 -1.94
N ASP A 91 9.74 -16.15 -0.76
CA ASP A 91 9.32 -17.33 0.01
C ASP A 91 8.19 -17.03 1.02
N LEU A 92 7.59 -15.84 0.94
CA LEU A 92 6.49 -15.46 1.84
C LEU A 92 5.29 -16.42 1.74
N ASP A 93 4.97 -16.92 0.55
CA ASP A 93 3.89 -17.89 0.31
C ASP A 93 4.17 -19.24 0.95
N ILE A 94 5.44 -19.67 1.05
CA ILE A 94 5.86 -20.88 1.75
C ILE A 94 5.58 -20.72 3.25
N ILE A 95 5.98 -19.59 3.82
CA ILE A 95 5.75 -19.30 5.24
C ILE A 95 4.24 -19.19 5.55
N GLU A 96 3.45 -18.57 4.69
CA GLU A 96 2.00 -18.53 4.85
C GLU A 96 1.38 -19.92 4.91
N SER A 97 1.85 -20.84 4.04
CA SER A 97 1.39 -22.24 4.04
C SER A 97 1.72 -22.97 5.36
N GLU A 98 2.87 -22.68 5.96
CA GLU A 98 3.26 -23.24 7.27
C GLU A 98 2.42 -22.66 8.42
N LEU A 99 1.90 -21.45 8.25
CA LEU A 99 1.09 -20.75 9.25
C LEU A 99 -0.38 -21.15 9.23
N GLU A 100 -0.89 -21.78 8.17
CA GLU A 100 -2.33 -22.10 8.00
C GLU A 100 -2.96 -22.78 9.22
N THR A 101 -2.24 -23.66 9.88
CA THR A 101 -2.71 -24.41 11.07
C THR A 101 -2.35 -23.75 12.41
N LYS A 102 -1.67 -22.60 12.37
CA LYS A 102 -1.22 -21.95 13.61
C LYS A 102 -2.30 -21.04 14.18
N THR A 103 -2.34 -20.96 15.52
CA THR A 103 -3.15 -19.96 16.24
C THR A 103 -2.48 -18.58 16.15
N PHE A 104 -3.29 -17.52 16.15
CA PHE A 104 -2.85 -16.12 16.06
C PHE A 104 -2.09 -15.76 14.77
N LYS A 105 -2.25 -16.57 13.72
CA LYS A 105 -1.58 -16.36 12.43
C LYS A 105 -1.89 -15.00 11.79
N ASP A 106 -3.05 -14.44 12.08
CA ASP A 106 -3.51 -13.17 11.51
C ASP A 106 -3.10 -11.94 12.33
N MET A 107 -2.36 -12.12 13.46
CA MET A 107 -1.91 -11.05 14.36
C MET A 107 -0.38 -11.01 14.52
N LEU A 108 0.37 -11.70 13.66
CA LEU A 108 1.83 -11.81 13.80
C LEU A 108 2.54 -10.49 13.57
N MET A 109 2.08 -9.69 12.59
CA MET A 109 2.64 -8.35 12.35
C MET A 109 2.34 -7.40 13.51
N TYR A 110 1.14 -7.45 14.07
CA TYR A 110 0.81 -6.69 15.27
C TYR A 110 1.75 -7.04 16.44
N MET A 111 1.90 -8.35 16.71
CA MET A 111 2.78 -8.83 17.78
C MET A 111 4.25 -8.44 17.54
N TRP A 112 4.69 -8.45 16.28
CA TRP A 112 6.03 -8.03 15.92
C TRP A 112 6.23 -6.52 16.13
N LEU A 113 5.29 -5.70 15.69
CA LEU A 113 5.33 -4.24 15.87
C LEU A 113 5.37 -3.87 17.35
N GLU A 114 4.48 -4.43 18.17
CA GLU A 114 4.46 -4.19 19.62
C GLU A 114 5.80 -4.54 20.28
N LYS A 115 6.35 -5.71 19.95
CA LYS A 115 7.62 -6.20 20.52
C LYS A 115 8.82 -5.34 20.10
N ASN A 116 8.81 -4.80 18.89
CA ASN A 116 9.97 -4.15 18.30
C ASN A 116 9.83 -2.63 18.16
N TYR A 117 8.71 -2.03 18.60
CA TYR A 117 8.44 -0.60 18.41
C TYR A 117 9.59 0.30 18.87
N ASP A 118 10.08 0.10 20.09
CA ASP A 118 11.22 0.86 20.63
C ASP A 118 12.53 0.55 19.90
N LYS A 119 12.74 -0.71 19.47
CA LYS A 119 13.95 -1.14 18.78
C LYS A 119 14.08 -0.50 17.40
N ILE A 120 12.96 -0.32 16.69
CA ILE A 120 12.95 0.31 15.36
C ILE A 120 12.82 1.84 15.44
N ASP A 121 12.79 2.42 16.66
CA ASP A 121 12.48 3.83 16.87
C ASP A 121 11.18 4.23 16.15
N GLY A 122 10.10 3.53 16.49
CA GLY A 122 8.80 3.66 15.83
C GLY A 122 8.28 5.11 15.77
N ASP A 123 8.70 5.94 16.74
CA ASP A 123 8.34 7.35 16.77
C ASP A 123 8.94 8.17 15.63
N GLN A 124 10.00 7.69 14.96
CA GLN A 124 10.54 8.38 13.78
C GLN A 124 9.61 8.31 12.57
N TYR A 125 8.69 7.32 12.52
CA TYR A 125 7.79 7.13 11.38
C TYR A 125 6.45 7.83 11.60
N GLU A 126 6.09 8.73 10.68
CA GLU A 126 4.75 9.32 10.62
C GLU A 126 3.78 8.38 9.93
N TYR A 127 4.23 7.77 8.84
CA TYR A 127 3.44 6.89 8.00
C TYR A 127 4.09 5.52 7.85
N VAL A 128 3.25 4.49 7.82
CA VAL A 128 3.61 3.13 7.36
C VAL A 128 2.74 2.80 6.16
N ILE A 129 3.36 2.50 5.03
CA ILE A 129 2.67 2.17 3.78
C ILE A 129 2.98 0.72 3.41
N ILE A 130 1.94 -0.09 3.29
CA ILE A 130 2.06 -1.53 3.06
C ILE A 130 1.52 -1.88 1.66
N ASP A 131 2.36 -2.47 0.82
CA ASP A 131 1.95 -3.02 -0.48
C ASP A 131 1.57 -4.49 -0.31
N CYS A 132 0.28 -4.80 -0.44
CA CYS A 132 -0.23 -6.15 -0.28
C CYS A 132 -0.32 -6.88 -1.63
N ARG A 133 -0.17 -8.20 -1.59
CA ARG A 133 -0.42 -9.08 -2.76
C ARG A 133 -1.90 -9.06 -3.18
N PRO A 134 -2.23 -9.55 -4.41
CA PRO A 134 -3.59 -9.50 -4.93
C PRO A 134 -4.48 -10.64 -4.42
N ASP A 135 -4.60 -10.79 -3.11
CA ASP A 135 -5.43 -11.82 -2.47
C ASP A 135 -5.89 -11.40 -1.06
N PHE A 136 -6.49 -12.33 -0.33
CA PHE A 136 -6.89 -12.16 1.07
C PHE A 136 -6.19 -13.21 1.96
N SER A 137 -4.88 -13.36 1.76
CA SER A 137 -4.01 -14.33 2.43
C SER A 137 -3.71 -13.94 3.89
N ILE A 138 -2.92 -14.77 4.58
CA ILE A 138 -2.48 -14.50 5.95
C ILE A 138 -1.69 -13.18 6.00
N ALA A 139 -0.78 -12.93 5.06
CA ALA A 139 -0.01 -11.71 5.02
C ALA A 139 -0.92 -10.47 4.85
N THR A 140 -1.88 -10.52 3.92
CA THR A 140 -2.86 -9.44 3.71
C THR A 140 -3.73 -9.23 4.94
N ARG A 141 -4.20 -10.29 5.62
CA ARG A 141 -4.99 -10.17 6.86
C ARG A 141 -4.18 -9.54 7.99
N ASN A 142 -2.90 -9.88 8.12
CA ASN A 142 -2.00 -9.23 9.08
C ASN A 142 -1.82 -7.74 8.79
N ALA A 143 -1.68 -7.35 7.53
CA ALA A 143 -1.62 -5.94 7.14
C ALA A 143 -2.94 -5.21 7.50
N ILE A 144 -4.09 -5.81 7.20
CA ILE A 144 -5.41 -5.28 7.55
C ILE A 144 -5.53 -5.07 9.08
N ALA A 145 -5.07 -6.04 9.87
CA ALA A 145 -5.19 -6.01 11.33
C ALA A 145 -4.44 -4.86 12.00
N ILE A 146 -3.40 -4.33 11.36
CA ILE A 146 -2.60 -3.21 11.91
C ILE A 146 -2.91 -1.87 11.24
N SER A 147 -3.74 -1.87 10.19
CA SER A 147 -4.02 -0.66 9.40
C SER A 147 -5.11 0.20 10.02
N HIS A 148 -4.95 1.52 9.88
CA HIS A 148 -6.03 2.48 10.12
C HIS A 148 -6.86 2.67 8.85
N MET A 149 -6.22 2.56 7.68
CA MET A 149 -6.86 2.77 6.39
C MET A 149 -6.45 1.68 5.40
N LEU A 150 -7.43 1.19 4.63
CA LEU A 150 -7.23 0.32 3.47
C LEU A 150 -7.57 1.11 2.22
N LEU A 151 -6.69 1.10 1.24
CA LEU A 151 -6.92 1.70 -0.07
C LEU A 151 -6.97 0.63 -1.15
N SER A 152 -8.06 0.55 -1.91
CA SER A 152 -8.20 -0.41 -3.00
C SER A 152 -8.34 0.29 -4.35
N PRO A 153 -7.38 0.11 -5.28
CA PRO A 153 -7.52 0.58 -6.65
C PRO A 153 -8.60 -0.21 -7.41
N ILE A 154 -9.45 0.50 -8.16
CA ILE A 154 -10.48 -0.08 -9.03
C ILE A 154 -10.22 0.33 -10.47
N ILE A 155 -10.14 -0.64 -11.39
CA ILE A 155 -9.87 -0.37 -12.81
C ILE A 155 -11.14 -0.52 -13.67
N PRO A 156 -11.25 0.15 -14.82
CA PRO A 156 -12.36 -0.01 -15.76
C PRO A 156 -12.37 -1.40 -16.40
N SER A 157 -12.98 -2.38 -15.73
CA SER A 157 -13.17 -3.72 -16.27
C SER A 157 -14.48 -4.32 -15.79
N GLN A 158 -15.05 -5.22 -16.58
CA GLN A 158 -16.33 -5.88 -16.29
C GLN A 158 -16.37 -6.59 -14.92
N TYR A 159 -15.22 -7.00 -14.39
CA TYR A 159 -15.11 -7.73 -13.13
C TYR A 159 -14.66 -6.88 -11.94
N SER A 160 -14.49 -5.58 -12.12
CA SER A 160 -13.92 -4.73 -11.06
C SER A 160 -14.88 -4.46 -9.92
N LEU A 161 -16.16 -4.31 -10.21
CA LEU A 161 -17.20 -4.18 -9.18
C LEU A 161 -17.36 -5.47 -8.38
N ASN A 162 -17.39 -6.61 -9.07
CA ASN A 162 -17.42 -7.91 -8.38
C ASN A 162 -16.19 -8.09 -7.47
N ALA A 163 -15.02 -7.58 -7.88
CA ALA A 163 -13.82 -7.63 -7.05
C ALA A 163 -13.94 -6.71 -5.82
N ARG A 164 -14.57 -5.54 -5.98
CA ARG A 164 -14.89 -4.62 -4.89
C ARG A 164 -15.83 -5.30 -3.88
N ASP A 165 -16.97 -5.81 -4.33
CA ASP A 165 -17.97 -6.47 -3.49
C ASP A 165 -17.38 -7.68 -2.75
N ASN A 166 -16.53 -8.45 -3.44
CA ASN A 166 -15.83 -9.58 -2.84
C ASN A 166 -14.84 -9.12 -1.75
N LEU A 167 -14.10 -8.02 -1.96
CA LEU A 167 -13.20 -7.47 -0.96
C LEU A 167 -13.98 -6.99 0.28
N GLU A 168 -15.05 -6.23 0.09
CA GLU A 168 -15.92 -5.76 1.16
C GLU A 168 -16.52 -6.94 1.96
N THR A 169 -16.98 -7.97 1.26
CA THR A 169 -17.54 -9.18 1.90
C THR A 169 -16.49 -9.91 2.74
N ARG A 170 -15.28 -10.10 2.20
CA ARG A 170 -14.19 -10.76 2.93
C ARG A 170 -13.73 -9.95 4.13
N LEU A 171 -13.62 -8.62 3.98
CA LEU A 171 -13.27 -7.73 5.08
C LEU A 171 -14.31 -7.80 6.20
N ARG A 172 -15.61 -7.72 5.86
CA ARG A 172 -16.70 -7.84 6.84
C ARG A 172 -16.64 -9.16 7.60
N LEU A 173 -16.48 -10.29 6.91
CA LEU A 173 -16.34 -11.60 7.54
C LEU A 173 -15.10 -11.66 8.44
N TYR A 174 -13.99 -11.08 8.01
CA TYR A 174 -12.78 -11.04 8.81
C TYR A 174 -12.94 -10.20 10.08
N CYS A 175 -13.66 -9.08 10.02
CA CYS A 175 -14.01 -8.28 11.20
C CYS A 175 -14.92 -9.08 12.16
N GLU A 176 -15.91 -9.81 11.63
CA GLU A 176 -16.84 -10.66 12.43
C GLU A 176 -16.11 -11.84 13.11
N GLU A 177 -15.05 -12.37 12.50
CA GLU A 177 -14.22 -13.45 13.06
C GLU A 177 -13.22 -12.97 14.12
N ASN A 178 -12.88 -11.67 14.12
CA ASN A 178 -11.87 -11.08 14.99
C ASN A 178 -12.47 -10.12 16.01
N ILE A 179 -13.39 -10.61 16.82
CA ILE A 179 -14.07 -9.84 17.87
C ILE A 179 -13.38 -10.00 19.23
N ASP A 180 -13.35 -8.93 20.01
CA ASP A 180 -13.06 -9.01 21.44
C ASP A 180 -14.28 -9.66 22.15
N TYR A 181 -14.06 -10.81 22.75
CA TYR A 181 -15.13 -11.56 23.45
C TYR A 181 -15.70 -10.84 24.66
N LYS A 182 -15.08 -9.80 25.16
CA LYS A 182 -15.57 -9.01 26.31
C LYS A 182 -16.47 -7.87 25.86
N THR A 183 -16.10 -7.18 24.79
CA THR A 183 -16.84 -6.02 24.27
C THR A 183 -17.83 -6.41 23.15
N GLY A 184 -17.55 -7.47 22.42
CA GLY A 184 -18.26 -7.86 21.21
C GLY A 184 -17.91 -7.00 20.00
N GLU A 185 -16.93 -6.10 20.12
CA GLU A 185 -16.47 -5.23 19.04
C GLU A 185 -15.34 -5.91 18.26
N SER A 186 -15.18 -5.53 17.00
CA SER A 186 -14.06 -6.01 16.18
C SER A 186 -12.73 -5.44 16.70
N ASN A 187 -11.67 -6.27 16.66
CA ASN A 187 -10.30 -5.82 16.85
C ASN A 187 -9.70 -5.22 15.56
N ILE A 188 -10.48 -5.15 14.48
CA ILE A 188 -10.07 -4.62 13.17
C ILE A 188 -10.78 -3.27 12.99
N ASP A 189 -10.02 -2.19 13.08
CA ASP A 189 -10.54 -0.82 12.99
C ASP A 189 -10.32 -0.19 11.60
N ALA A 190 -9.69 -0.94 10.67
CA ALA A 190 -9.31 -0.45 9.36
C ALA A 190 -10.52 -0.05 8.50
N GLU A 191 -10.55 1.20 8.05
CA GLU A 191 -11.58 1.72 7.14
C GLU A 191 -11.17 1.52 5.68
N LEU A 192 -12.12 1.05 4.84
CA LEU A 192 -11.86 0.75 3.43
C LEU A 192 -12.30 1.90 2.52
N TYR A 193 -11.32 2.39 1.74
CA TYR A 193 -11.48 3.43 0.72
C TYR A 193 -11.05 2.94 -0.66
N PHE A 194 -11.48 3.66 -1.69
CA PHE A 194 -11.25 3.29 -3.08
C PHE A 194 -10.63 4.43 -3.88
N VAL A 195 -9.89 4.06 -4.92
CA VAL A 195 -9.41 4.98 -5.95
C VAL A 195 -9.62 4.38 -7.33
N GLY A 196 -10.27 5.11 -8.23
CA GLY A 196 -10.33 4.70 -9.63
C GLY A 196 -8.92 4.69 -10.21
N ASN A 197 -8.50 3.61 -10.89
CA ASN A 197 -7.17 3.55 -11.49
C ASN A 197 -7.23 3.16 -12.96
N MET A 198 -6.20 3.54 -13.73
CA MET A 198 -6.09 3.29 -15.18
C MET A 198 -7.30 3.82 -15.97
N ILE A 199 -7.86 4.94 -15.57
CA ILE A 199 -9.01 5.56 -16.22
C ILE A 199 -8.59 6.12 -17.58
N LYS A 200 -9.15 5.57 -18.67
CA LYS A 200 -8.89 6.03 -20.04
C LYS A 200 -9.88 7.11 -20.44
N HIS A 201 -9.36 8.17 -21.02
CA HIS A 201 -10.18 9.25 -21.55
C HIS A 201 -11.17 8.73 -22.62
N ASN A 202 -12.46 9.08 -22.49
CA ASN A 202 -13.52 8.80 -23.46
C ASN A 202 -13.83 7.33 -23.80
N THR A 203 -13.42 6.34 -22.97
CA THR A 203 -13.88 4.97 -23.16
C THR A 203 -15.19 4.72 -22.43
N ALA A 204 -16.09 3.90 -23.03
CA ALA A 204 -17.37 3.55 -22.40
C ALA A 204 -17.18 2.89 -21.03
N THR A 205 -16.20 1.98 -20.90
CA THR A 205 -15.89 1.29 -19.65
C THR A 205 -15.42 2.22 -18.55
N SER A 206 -14.58 3.23 -18.88
CA SER A 206 -14.16 4.23 -17.88
C SER A 206 -15.30 5.15 -17.44
N LYS A 207 -16.16 5.56 -18.37
CA LYS A 207 -17.33 6.37 -18.04
C LYS A 207 -18.33 5.61 -17.17
N SER A 208 -18.56 4.33 -17.47
CA SER A 208 -19.42 3.47 -16.66
C SER A 208 -18.87 3.35 -15.24
N LEU A 209 -17.57 3.03 -15.08
CA LEU A 209 -16.95 2.91 -13.77
C LEU A 209 -17.07 4.23 -12.98
N LEU A 210 -16.73 5.38 -13.59
CA LEU A 210 -16.80 6.67 -12.90
C LEU A 210 -18.23 6.99 -12.46
N SER A 211 -19.24 6.67 -13.29
CA SER A 211 -20.65 6.87 -12.93
C SER A 211 -21.09 5.95 -11.77
N GLU A 212 -20.52 4.75 -11.67
CA GLU A 212 -20.80 3.80 -10.58
C GLU A 212 -20.11 4.17 -9.27
N LEU A 213 -18.97 4.88 -9.36
CA LEU A 213 -18.23 5.38 -8.21
C LEU A 213 -18.75 6.74 -7.73
N GLU A 214 -19.56 7.42 -8.54
CA GLU A 214 -20.11 8.74 -8.24
C GLU A 214 -21.05 8.69 -7.03
N GLY A 215 -20.81 9.57 -6.05
CA GLY A 215 -21.63 9.64 -4.83
C GLY A 215 -21.26 8.65 -3.72
N ASP A 216 -20.22 7.83 -3.89
CA ASP A 216 -19.67 7.05 -2.78
C ASP A 216 -18.54 7.84 -2.11
N ASP A 217 -18.77 8.29 -0.89
CA ASP A 217 -17.82 9.11 -0.09
C ASP A 217 -16.51 8.37 0.22
N ARG A 218 -16.48 7.05 0.03
CA ARG A 218 -15.25 6.25 0.18
C ARG A 218 -14.37 6.26 -1.07
N VAL A 219 -14.81 6.89 -2.16
CA VAL A 219 -14.02 7.03 -3.39
C VAL A 219 -13.27 8.35 -3.36
N LEU A 220 -11.95 8.28 -3.22
CA LEU A 220 -11.08 9.44 -3.00
C LEU A 220 -10.59 10.13 -4.28
N GLY A 221 -11.05 9.65 -5.42
CA GLY A 221 -10.71 10.18 -6.74
C GLY A 221 -10.35 9.10 -7.74
N TRP A 222 -9.69 9.48 -8.84
CA TRP A 222 -9.28 8.54 -9.88
C TRP A 222 -7.97 8.93 -10.53
N ILE A 223 -7.18 7.94 -10.93
CA ILE A 223 -5.88 8.08 -11.56
C ILE A 223 -6.03 7.76 -13.06
N PRO A 224 -5.63 8.67 -13.97
CA PRO A 224 -5.74 8.45 -15.40
C PRO A 224 -4.73 7.41 -15.89
N HIS A 225 -5.11 6.67 -16.93
CA HIS A 225 -4.18 5.83 -17.67
C HIS A 225 -3.24 6.70 -18.50
N LYS A 226 -1.98 6.75 -18.13
CA LYS A 226 -0.91 7.48 -18.82
C LYS A 226 0.29 6.58 -19.05
N GLU A 227 0.91 6.72 -20.21
CA GLU A 227 2.15 6.01 -20.56
C GLU A 227 3.29 6.32 -19.59
N LEU A 228 3.24 7.46 -18.91
CA LEU A 228 4.22 7.89 -17.92
C LEU A 228 4.33 6.89 -16.75
N PHE A 229 3.22 6.28 -16.33
CA PHE A 229 3.24 5.23 -15.30
C PHE A 229 3.98 3.97 -15.77
N ASN A 230 3.79 3.56 -17.03
CA ASN A 230 4.52 2.42 -17.58
C ASN A 230 6.02 2.74 -17.69
N ARG A 231 6.36 3.93 -18.16
CA ARG A 231 7.75 4.36 -18.27
C ARG A 231 8.48 4.37 -16.95
N ALA A 232 7.82 4.81 -15.88
CA ALA A 232 8.37 4.81 -14.53
C ALA A 232 8.84 3.41 -14.08
N THR A 233 8.19 2.35 -14.57
CA THR A 233 8.57 0.96 -14.26
C THR A 233 9.61 0.36 -15.21
N MET A 234 9.93 1.03 -16.33
CA MET A 234 10.85 0.52 -17.35
C MET A 234 12.24 1.15 -17.27
N ILE A 235 12.39 2.24 -16.54
CA ILE A 235 13.66 2.94 -16.37
C ILE A 235 14.12 2.83 -14.93
N SER A 236 15.45 2.75 -14.76
CA SER A 236 16.09 2.80 -13.46
C SER A 236 17.37 3.64 -13.57
N ASP A 237 17.82 4.16 -12.45
CA ASP A 237 19.13 4.79 -12.33
C ASP A 237 20.28 3.76 -12.30
N GLU A 238 21.49 4.21 -12.10
CA GLU A 238 22.70 3.36 -12.01
C GLU A 238 22.67 2.39 -10.81
N ASN A 239 21.85 2.67 -9.80
CA ASN A 239 21.67 1.83 -8.60
C ASN A 239 20.45 0.88 -8.75
N GLY A 240 19.77 0.88 -9.89
CA GLY A 240 18.59 0.08 -10.14
C GLY A 240 17.30 0.67 -9.57
N VAL A 241 17.32 1.89 -9.02
CA VAL A 241 16.15 2.55 -8.45
C VAL A 241 15.24 3.07 -9.56
N GLN A 242 13.99 2.63 -9.57
CA GLN A 242 12.97 3.11 -10.49
C GLN A 242 12.36 4.43 -9.98
N PRO A 243 12.16 5.43 -10.85
CA PRO A 243 11.50 6.67 -10.45
C PRO A 243 10.01 6.46 -10.18
N SER A 244 9.42 7.33 -9.38
CA SER A 244 7.98 7.56 -9.39
C SER A 244 7.57 8.42 -10.58
N VAL A 245 6.26 8.58 -10.82
CA VAL A 245 5.77 9.54 -11.81
C VAL A 245 6.15 10.98 -11.41
N TYR A 246 6.18 11.29 -10.12
CA TYR A 246 6.59 12.59 -9.63
C TYR A 246 8.06 12.88 -9.94
N ASP A 247 8.94 11.90 -9.73
CA ASP A 247 10.37 12.05 -10.07
C ASP A 247 10.55 12.32 -11.58
N LEU A 248 9.78 11.64 -12.44
CA LEU A 248 9.80 11.88 -13.89
C LEU A 248 9.29 13.27 -14.27
N ILE A 249 8.29 13.80 -13.57
CA ILE A 249 7.77 15.14 -13.78
C ILE A 249 8.82 16.18 -13.37
N GLU A 250 9.45 16.01 -12.22
CA GLU A 250 10.46 16.93 -11.68
C GLU A 250 11.71 17.02 -12.55
N THR A 251 12.11 15.93 -13.22
CA THR A 251 13.25 15.96 -14.15
C THR A 251 13.00 16.84 -15.38
N GLY A 252 11.75 17.21 -15.67
CA GLY A 252 11.37 17.95 -16.88
C GLY A 252 11.61 17.17 -18.18
N ALA A 253 11.92 15.87 -18.10
CA ALA A 253 12.16 15.01 -19.26
C ALA A 253 10.90 14.75 -20.09
N TYR A 254 9.74 15.04 -19.53
CA TYR A 254 8.43 14.79 -20.15
C TYR A 254 7.59 16.06 -20.12
N ASP A 255 7.02 16.41 -21.28
CA ASP A 255 6.05 17.50 -21.37
C ASP A 255 4.70 17.03 -20.78
N VAL A 256 4.48 17.37 -19.53
CA VAL A 256 3.31 16.99 -18.75
C VAL A 256 2.45 18.23 -18.48
N LYS A 257 1.18 18.18 -18.87
CA LYS A 257 0.26 19.27 -18.60
C LYS A 257 0.06 19.48 -17.09
N GLN A 258 0.08 20.72 -16.66
CA GLN A 258 -0.12 21.07 -15.24
C GLN A 258 -1.44 20.53 -14.69
N GLU A 259 -2.53 20.52 -15.47
CA GLU A 259 -3.82 19.93 -15.09
C GLU A 259 -3.72 18.45 -14.66
N PHE A 260 -2.83 17.68 -15.27
CA PHE A 260 -2.60 16.30 -14.86
C PHE A 260 -1.88 16.22 -13.52
N VAL A 261 -0.88 17.06 -13.30
CA VAL A 261 -0.12 17.12 -12.05
C VAL A 261 -1.03 17.54 -10.91
N ASP A 262 -1.85 18.59 -11.13
CA ASP A 262 -2.79 19.11 -10.14
C ASP A 262 -3.84 18.05 -9.77
N HIS A 263 -4.40 17.36 -10.77
CA HIS A 263 -5.33 16.26 -10.54
C HIS A 263 -4.70 15.08 -9.78
N LEU A 264 -3.48 14.70 -10.13
CA LEU A 264 -2.77 13.61 -9.42
C LEU A 264 -2.48 14.00 -7.97
N ASN A 265 -2.08 15.26 -7.73
CA ASN A 265 -1.89 15.79 -6.40
C ASN A 265 -3.19 15.76 -5.58
N GLU A 266 -4.29 16.21 -6.15
CA GLU A 266 -5.60 16.19 -5.50
C GLU A 266 -5.99 14.79 -5.05
N VAL A 267 -5.84 13.79 -5.92
CA VAL A 267 -6.17 12.40 -5.59
C VAL A 267 -5.35 11.88 -4.41
N PHE A 268 -4.02 12.05 -4.45
CA PHE A 268 -3.19 11.57 -3.36
C PHE A 268 -3.31 12.42 -2.09
N ASP A 269 -3.56 13.71 -2.19
CA ASP A 269 -3.83 14.55 -1.03
C ASP A 269 -5.13 14.14 -0.35
N ASN A 270 -6.19 13.79 -1.09
CA ASN A 270 -7.42 13.23 -0.53
C ASN A 270 -7.15 11.95 0.26
N VAL A 271 -6.31 11.04 -0.28
CA VAL A 271 -5.89 9.81 0.42
C VAL A 271 -5.16 10.14 1.72
N ILE A 272 -4.20 11.07 1.67
CA ILE A 272 -3.40 11.45 2.84
C ILE A 272 -4.28 12.16 3.89
N ASP A 273 -5.17 13.05 3.46
CA ASP A 273 -6.04 13.80 4.37
C ASP A 273 -7.06 12.91 5.09
N VAL A 274 -7.51 11.82 4.44
CA VAL A 274 -8.33 10.80 5.08
C VAL A 274 -7.48 10.00 6.07
N LEU A 275 -6.32 9.50 5.67
CA LEU A 275 -5.40 8.79 6.56
C LEU A 275 -5.02 9.62 7.81
N ASP A 276 -4.85 10.93 7.63
CA ASP A 276 -4.54 11.85 8.73
C ASP A 276 -5.68 11.99 9.76
N LYS A 277 -6.91 11.68 9.37
CA LYS A 277 -8.11 11.76 10.22
C LYS A 277 -8.52 10.43 10.85
N THR A 278 -8.19 9.29 10.22
CA THR A 278 -8.56 7.95 10.68
C THR A 278 -7.59 7.37 11.73
N ALA A 279 -6.41 7.95 11.90
CA ALA A 279 -5.34 7.44 12.77
C ALA A 279 -5.17 8.20 14.08
#